data_d8e570bb5320f452eb8b00f03f437790
#
_entry.id   d8e570bb5320f452eb8b00f03f437790
#
_cell.length_a   1.000
_cell.length_b   1.000
_cell.length_c   1.000
_cell.angle_alpha   90.00
_cell.angle_beta   90.00
_cell.angle_gamma   90.00
#
_symmetry.space_group_name_H-M   'P 1'
#
loop_
_entity.id
_entity.type
_entity.pdbx_description
1 polymer ?
#
loop_
_entity_poly.entity_id
_entity_poly.type
_entity_poly.pdbx_seq_one_letter_code
_entity_poly.pdbx_strand_id
1 'polypeptide(L)'
;CPLMLNIDIVLNLWLKNVPEHSSAFCILILIYSLIEAMSKPVGLAIHATGQVKKYNIVMSIALSMNILFSFVFLKLGLFPEIIAIISILVCILCLIIRLYLAQRHCIVSIIEYFQNVMIRVITVVLVTIPVPLFFSKYYAGLTAFFISSLTFVLIFIFAVYFIGFTYSERIKVCVLVKKNIKIICQKITI
;
A
#
# COMPACT_ATOMS: atom_id res chain seq x y z
N CYS A 1 0.26 -1.76 9.13
CA CYS A 1 -0.52 -1.34 10.30
C CYS A 1 0.26 -1.41 11.63
N PRO A 2 0.96 -2.51 12.03
CA PRO A 2 1.73 -2.51 13.28
C PRO A 2 2.80 -1.43 13.32
N LEU A 3 3.42 -1.12 12.19
CA LEU A 3 4.39 -0.04 12.06
C LEU A 3 3.76 1.34 12.32
N MET A 4 2.54 1.60 11.84
CA MET A 4 1.86 2.88 12.05
C MET A 4 1.47 3.09 13.53
N LEU A 5 1.08 2.02 14.22
CA LEU A 5 0.69 2.07 15.62
C LEU A 5 1.87 2.20 16.59
N ASN A 6 3.04 1.70 16.19
CA ASN A 6 4.24 1.73 17.01
C ASN A 6 5.34 2.59 16.39
N ILE A 7 4.97 3.61 15.61
CA ILE A 7 5.93 4.43 14.86
C ILE A 7 6.91 5.14 15.78
N ASP A 8 6.45 5.60 16.97
CA ASP A 8 7.28 6.27 17.95
C ASP A 8 8.34 5.32 18.52
N ILE A 9 8.01 4.05 18.76
CA ILE A 9 8.97 3.03 19.22
C ILE A 9 10.04 2.80 18.17
N VAL A 10 9.63 2.70 16.90
CA VAL A 10 10.55 2.47 15.78
C VAL A 10 11.45 3.68 15.55
N LEU A 11 10.90 4.89 15.60
CA LEU A 11 11.68 6.12 15.44
C LEU A 11 12.67 6.31 16.60
N ASN A 12 12.26 6.07 17.85
CA ASN A 12 13.16 6.15 19.01
C ASN A 12 14.26 5.08 19.00
N LEU A 13 14.02 3.92 18.37
CA LEU A 13 15.04 2.89 18.22
C LEU A 13 16.10 3.29 17.18
N TRP A 14 15.68 4.01 16.14
CA TRP A 14 16.53 4.34 14.99
C TRP A 14 17.21 5.71 15.14
N LEU A 15 16.51 6.69 15.71
CA LEU A 15 17.03 8.05 15.90
C LEU A 15 17.26 8.33 17.41
N LYS A 16 18.43 8.88 17.74
CA LYS A 16 18.74 9.35 19.11
C LYS A 16 17.82 10.50 19.55
N ASN A 17 17.51 11.43 18.64
CA ASN A 17 16.60 12.53 18.85
C ASN A 17 15.54 12.47 17.73
N VAL A 18 14.30 12.23 18.09
CA VAL A 18 13.17 12.22 17.13
C VAL A 18 12.69 13.66 16.96
N PRO A 19 12.79 14.26 15.76
CA PRO A 19 12.25 15.59 15.51
C PRO A 19 10.73 15.63 15.74
N GLU A 20 10.23 16.77 16.20
CA GLU A 20 8.80 17.03 16.26
C GLU A 20 8.18 16.80 14.87
N HIS A 21 6.95 16.32 14.82
CA HIS A 21 6.21 16.02 13.59
C HIS A 21 6.69 14.79 12.77
N SER A 22 7.82 14.14 13.09
CA SER A 22 8.34 12.99 12.32
C SER A 22 7.36 11.81 12.32
N SER A 23 6.70 11.52 13.41
CA SER A 23 5.71 10.44 13.54
C SER A 23 4.52 10.67 12.60
N ALA A 24 3.96 11.89 12.63
CA ALA A 24 2.84 12.27 11.78
C ALA A 24 3.22 12.19 10.28
N PHE A 25 4.40 12.69 9.93
CA PHE A 25 4.91 12.66 8.56
C PHE A 25 5.11 11.22 8.06
N CYS A 26 5.68 10.34 8.87
CA CYS A 26 5.85 8.93 8.54
C CYS A 26 4.50 8.22 8.33
N ILE A 27 3.50 8.47 9.17
CA ILE A 27 2.16 7.90 9.02
C ILE A 27 1.53 8.36 7.69
N LEU A 28 1.63 9.65 7.36
CA LEU A 28 1.09 10.20 6.12
C LEU A 28 1.78 9.59 4.88
N ILE A 29 3.11 9.40 4.92
CA ILE A 29 3.85 8.73 3.84
C ILE A 29 3.41 7.26 3.68
N LEU A 30 3.15 6.55 4.78
CA LEU A 30 2.64 5.18 4.72
C LEU A 30 1.24 5.12 4.08
N ILE A 31 0.36 6.08 4.40
CA ILE A 31 -0.95 6.21 3.75
C ILE A 31 -0.80 6.49 2.26
N TYR A 32 0.06 7.46 1.89
CA TYR A 32 0.40 7.75 0.49
C TYR A 32 0.85 6.50 -0.27
N SER A 33 1.80 5.75 0.31
CA SER A 33 2.36 4.53 -0.29
C SER A 33 1.30 3.43 -0.49
N LEU A 34 0.34 3.32 0.43
CA LEU A 34 -0.77 2.37 0.33
C LEU A 34 -1.67 2.71 -0.87
N ILE A 35 -2.05 3.98 -1.02
CA ILE A 35 -2.89 4.45 -2.14
C ILE A 35 -2.14 4.27 -3.46
N GLU A 36 -0.85 4.60 -3.49
CA GLU A 36 -0.02 4.43 -4.67
C GLU A 36 0.11 2.95 -5.08
N ALA A 37 0.30 2.04 -4.12
CA ALA A 37 0.37 0.61 -4.38
C ALA A 37 -0.90 0.08 -5.03
N MET A 38 -2.08 0.58 -4.63
CA MET A 38 -3.35 0.22 -5.26
C MET A 38 -3.47 0.75 -6.70
N SER A 39 -2.87 1.89 -6.99
CA SER A 39 -2.98 2.52 -8.32
C SER A 39 -1.99 1.96 -9.36
N LYS A 40 -0.87 1.36 -8.94
CA LYS A 40 0.18 0.83 -9.84
C LYS A 40 -0.30 -0.24 -10.83
N PRO A 41 -1.11 -1.25 -10.44
CA PRO A 41 -1.59 -2.27 -11.39
C PRO A 41 -2.41 -1.67 -12.53
N VAL A 42 -3.19 -0.63 -12.27
CA VAL A 42 -3.97 0.08 -13.29
C VAL A 42 -3.05 0.77 -14.30
N GLY A 43 -1.97 1.40 -13.82
CA GLY A 43 -0.94 1.99 -14.67
C GLY A 43 -0.26 0.94 -15.58
N LEU A 44 0.09 -0.23 -15.04
CA LEU A 44 0.67 -1.32 -15.81
C LEU A 44 -0.28 -1.84 -16.91
N ALA A 45 -1.58 -1.93 -16.63
CA ALA A 45 -2.58 -2.30 -17.63
C ALA A 45 -2.62 -1.29 -18.79
N ILE A 46 -2.52 0.02 -18.53
CA ILE A 46 -2.45 1.05 -19.56
C ILE A 46 -1.16 0.92 -20.39
N HIS A 47 -0.03 0.67 -19.72
CA HIS A 47 1.25 0.44 -20.44
C HIS A 47 1.17 -0.75 -21.40
N ALA A 48 0.47 -1.81 -21.03
CA ALA A 48 0.28 -3.00 -21.87
C ALA A 48 -0.52 -2.70 -23.15
N THR A 49 -1.34 -1.64 -23.21
CA THR A 49 -2.08 -1.25 -24.42
C THR A 49 -1.25 -0.47 -25.46
N GLY A 50 0.00 -0.12 -25.12
CA GLY A 50 0.89 0.68 -25.97
C GLY A 50 0.60 2.20 -26.00
N GLN A 51 -0.45 2.67 -25.36
CA GLN A 51 -0.82 4.10 -25.30
C GLN A 51 -0.05 4.87 -24.20
N VAL A 52 1.23 4.58 -24.07
CA VAL A 52 2.11 5.05 -23.00
C VAL A 52 2.32 6.57 -23.05
N LYS A 53 2.42 7.16 -24.26
CA LYS A 53 2.76 8.58 -24.45
C LYS A 53 1.73 9.51 -23.80
N LYS A 54 0.45 9.34 -24.10
CA LYS A 54 -0.63 10.18 -23.55
C LYS A 54 -0.73 10.02 -22.05
N TYR A 55 -0.65 8.78 -21.55
CA TYR A 55 -0.67 8.47 -20.14
C TYR A 55 0.47 9.17 -19.38
N ASN A 56 1.71 9.05 -19.87
CA ASN A 56 2.87 9.65 -19.19
C ASN A 56 2.81 11.16 -19.17
N ILE A 57 2.36 11.82 -20.26
CA ILE A 57 2.20 13.28 -20.29
C ILE A 57 1.22 13.73 -19.21
N VAL A 58 0.03 13.14 -19.15
CA VAL A 58 -0.99 13.51 -18.17
C VAL A 58 -0.52 13.26 -16.74
N MET A 59 0.14 12.13 -16.49
CA MET A 59 0.69 11.81 -15.18
C MET A 59 1.82 12.74 -14.77
N SER A 60 2.71 13.11 -15.69
CA SER A 60 3.80 14.06 -15.43
C SER A 60 3.26 15.44 -15.05
N ILE A 61 2.22 15.92 -15.74
CA ILE A 61 1.57 17.19 -15.40
C ILE A 61 0.96 17.11 -14.00
N ALA A 62 0.21 16.06 -13.70
CA ALA A 62 -0.43 15.88 -12.39
C ALA A 62 0.61 15.82 -11.24
N LEU A 63 1.73 15.11 -11.45
CA LEU A 63 2.80 15.04 -10.46
C LEU A 63 3.57 16.37 -10.32
N SER A 64 3.74 17.13 -11.41
CA SER A 64 4.36 18.45 -11.35
C SER A 64 3.53 19.45 -10.55
N MET A 65 2.20 19.33 -10.57
CA MET A 65 1.31 20.15 -9.74
C MET A 65 1.54 19.91 -8.24
N ASN A 66 1.98 18.72 -7.82
CA ASN A 66 2.33 18.47 -6.42
C ASN A 66 3.43 19.43 -5.92
N ILE A 67 4.47 19.63 -6.72
CA ILE A 67 5.59 20.53 -6.39
C ILE A 67 5.08 21.97 -6.25
N LEU A 68 4.27 22.42 -7.22
CA LEU A 68 3.72 23.78 -7.22
C LEU A 68 2.83 24.04 -6.00
N PHE A 69 1.90 23.15 -5.70
CA PHE A 69 1.02 23.28 -4.54
C PHE A 69 1.82 23.22 -3.23
N SER A 70 2.74 22.27 -3.09
CA SER A 70 3.59 22.17 -1.90
C SER A 70 4.37 23.45 -1.65
N PHE A 71 4.94 24.05 -2.70
CA PHE A 71 5.67 25.31 -2.59
C PHE A 71 4.79 26.48 -2.15
N VAL A 72 3.59 26.61 -2.74
CA VAL A 72 2.64 27.69 -2.42
C VAL A 72 2.19 27.57 -0.95
N PHE A 73 1.82 26.38 -0.51
CA PHE A 73 1.33 26.18 0.86
C PHE A 73 2.44 26.34 1.91
N LEU A 74 3.67 25.96 1.61
CA LEU A 74 4.82 26.24 2.49
C LEU A 74 5.11 27.74 2.60
N LYS A 75 4.99 28.51 1.51
CA LYS A 75 5.13 29.97 1.57
C LYS A 75 4.06 30.65 2.42
N LEU A 76 2.89 30.05 2.53
CA LEU A 76 1.83 30.54 3.42
C LEU A 76 2.09 30.24 4.91
N GLY A 77 3.24 29.64 5.26
CA GLY A 77 3.63 29.37 6.64
C GLY A 77 2.90 28.22 7.31
N LEU A 78 2.32 27.31 6.51
CA LEU A 78 1.64 26.12 7.04
C LEU A 78 2.65 25.07 7.49
N PHE A 79 2.19 24.16 8.37
CA PHE A 79 3.02 23.09 8.94
C PHE A 79 3.62 22.17 7.86
N PRO A 80 4.83 21.61 8.09
CA PRO A 80 5.52 20.76 7.10
C PRO A 80 4.71 19.54 6.63
N GLU A 81 3.82 19.01 7.46
CA GLU A 81 2.95 17.87 7.14
C GLU A 81 2.01 18.14 5.96
N ILE A 82 1.76 19.41 5.63
CA ILE A 82 0.91 19.79 4.50
C ILE A 82 1.42 19.21 3.18
N ILE A 83 2.76 19.06 3.03
CA ILE A 83 3.37 18.45 1.86
C ILE A 83 2.90 17.02 1.66
N ALA A 84 2.86 16.25 2.74
CA ALA A 84 2.41 14.85 2.70
C ALA A 84 0.91 14.77 2.42
N ILE A 85 0.10 15.67 2.97
CA ILE A 85 -1.33 15.75 2.72
C ILE A 85 -1.59 16.09 1.23
N ILE A 86 -0.88 17.08 0.68
CA ILE A 86 -0.99 17.44 -0.75
C ILE A 86 -0.60 16.24 -1.61
N SER A 87 0.48 15.54 -1.27
CA SER A 87 0.91 14.34 -1.99
C SER A 87 -0.16 13.24 -1.99
N ILE A 88 -0.87 13.04 -0.88
CA ILE A 88 -2.00 12.11 -0.79
C ILE A 88 -3.13 12.54 -1.73
N LEU A 89 -3.51 13.83 -1.72
CA LEU A 89 -4.57 14.36 -2.58
C LEU A 89 -4.21 14.21 -4.06
N VAL A 90 -2.98 14.54 -4.43
CA VAL A 90 -2.48 14.35 -5.81
C VAL A 90 -2.45 12.87 -6.19
N CYS A 91 -2.07 11.97 -5.27
CA CYS A 91 -2.07 10.53 -5.50
C CYS A 91 -3.49 9.98 -5.75
N ILE A 92 -4.50 10.45 -5.00
CA ILE A 92 -5.91 10.11 -5.23
C ILE A 92 -6.37 10.62 -6.60
N LEU A 93 -6.02 11.85 -6.95
CA LEU A 93 -6.33 12.41 -8.26
C LEU A 93 -5.67 11.59 -9.39
N CYS A 94 -4.41 11.20 -9.22
CA CYS A 94 -3.72 10.32 -10.15
C CYS A 94 -4.41 8.95 -10.28
N LEU A 95 -4.91 8.37 -9.19
CA LEU A 95 -5.68 7.13 -9.23
C LEU A 95 -6.95 7.28 -10.06
N ILE A 96 -7.70 8.36 -9.86
CA ILE A 96 -8.92 8.65 -10.64
C ILE A 96 -8.60 8.80 -12.13
N ILE A 97 -7.55 9.56 -12.47
CA ILE A 97 -7.09 9.73 -13.85
C ILE A 97 -6.69 8.39 -14.47
N ARG A 98 -5.95 7.54 -13.74
CA ARG A 98 -5.57 6.19 -14.20
C ARG A 98 -6.78 5.33 -14.47
N LEU A 99 -7.77 5.30 -13.58
CA LEU A 99 -9.00 4.55 -13.78
C LEU A 99 -9.79 5.03 -15.00
N TYR A 100 -9.90 6.34 -15.18
CA TYR A 100 -10.57 6.93 -16.35
C TYR A 100 -9.86 6.55 -17.66
N LEU A 101 -8.53 6.64 -17.71
CA LEU A 101 -7.75 6.25 -18.88
C LEU A 101 -7.80 4.74 -19.14
N ALA A 102 -7.77 3.92 -18.10
CA ALA A 102 -7.90 2.47 -18.22
C ALA A 102 -9.26 2.06 -18.78
N GLN A 103 -10.35 2.69 -18.33
CA GLN A 103 -11.68 2.43 -18.89
C GLN A 103 -11.75 2.75 -20.39
N ARG A 104 -11.08 3.81 -20.81
CA ARG A 104 -11.11 4.24 -22.22
C ARG A 104 -10.25 3.36 -23.16
N HIS A 105 -9.18 2.76 -22.62
CA HIS A 105 -8.17 2.07 -23.43
C HIS A 105 -8.07 0.56 -23.19
N CYS A 106 -8.44 0.07 -22.01
CA CYS A 106 -8.22 -1.33 -21.62
C CYS A 106 -9.50 -2.18 -21.54
N ILE A 107 -10.69 -1.61 -21.83
CA ILE A 107 -12.01 -2.28 -21.66
C ILE A 107 -12.17 -2.83 -20.22
N VAL A 108 -11.46 -2.24 -19.26
CA VAL A 108 -11.60 -2.58 -17.83
C VAL A 108 -12.72 -1.73 -17.25
N SER A 109 -13.78 -2.35 -16.77
CA SER A 109 -14.84 -1.61 -16.09
C SER A 109 -14.35 -1.12 -14.74
N ILE A 110 -14.54 0.18 -14.46
CA ILE A 110 -14.20 0.77 -13.16
C ILE A 110 -14.94 0.03 -12.04
N ILE A 111 -16.18 -0.38 -12.31
CA ILE A 111 -17.03 -1.09 -11.34
C ILE A 111 -16.42 -2.46 -11.01
N GLU A 112 -15.96 -3.20 -12.00
CA GLU A 112 -15.28 -4.50 -11.78
C GLU A 112 -13.97 -4.34 -11.00
N TYR A 113 -13.19 -3.32 -11.30
CA TYR A 113 -11.99 -3.01 -10.52
C TYR A 113 -12.33 -2.70 -9.06
N PHE A 114 -13.36 -1.87 -8.84
CA PHE A 114 -13.78 -1.49 -7.50
C PHE A 114 -14.29 -2.70 -6.72
N GLN A 115 -15.16 -3.51 -7.30
CA GLN A 115 -15.72 -4.70 -6.65
C GLN A 115 -14.69 -5.81 -6.42
N ASN A 116 -13.86 -6.10 -7.41
CA ASN A 116 -12.95 -7.24 -7.36
C ASN A 116 -11.61 -6.93 -6.66
N VAL A 117 -11.17 -5.69 -6.66
CA VAL A 117 -9.88 -5.31 -6.06
C VAL A 117 -10.07 -4.48 -4.80
N MET A 118 -10.76 -3.34 -4.88
CA MET A 118 -10.89 -2.41 -3.76
C MET A 118 -11.62 -3.03 -2.58
N ILE A 119 -12.79 -3.65 -2.81
CA ILE A 119 -13.58 -4.25 -1.73
C ILE A 119 -12.78 -5.36 -1.03
N ARG A 120 -12.08 -6.21 -1.78
CA ARG A 120 -11.26 -7.27 -1.18
C ARG A 120 -10.11 -6.72 -0.36
N VAL A 121 -9.39 -5.72 -0.88
CA VAL A 121 -8.29 -5.09 -0.13
C VAL A 121 -8.83 -4.43 1.15
N ILE A 122 -9.93 -3.69 1.06
CA ILE A 122 -10.57 -3.07 2.22
C ILE A 122 -10.98 -4.13 3.25
N THR A 123 -11.58 -5.24 2.81
CA THR A 123 -11.99 -6.34 3.71
C THR A 123 -10.78 -6.97 4.41
N VAL A 124 -9.69 -7.25 3.69
CA VAL A 124 -8.45 -7.78 4.27
C VAL A 124 -7.89 -6.80 5.29
N VAL A 125 -7.84 -5.50 4.97
CA VAL A 125 -7.36 -4.45 5.88
C VAL A 125 -8.23 -4.36 7.13
N LEU A 126 -9.56 -4.36 7.00
CA LEU A 126 -10.50 -4.32 8.13
C LEU A 126 -10.34 -5.54 9.07
N VAL A 127 -10.13 -6.73 8.52
CA VAL A 127 -9.91 -7.95 9.31
C VAL A 127 -8.56 -7.94 10.03
N THR A 128 -7.54 -7.32 9.43
CA THR A 128 -6.18 -7.33 9.98
C THR A 128 -5.87 -6.18 10.93
N ILE A 129 -6.58 -5.05 10.87
CA ILE A 129 -6.38 -3.88 11.74
C ILE A 129 -6.58 -4.18 13.24
N PRO A 130 -7.61 -4.95 13.68
CA PRO A 130 -7.84 -5.21 15.09
C PRO A 130 -6.68 -5.90 15.79
N VAL A 131 -5.89 -6.69 15.05
CA VAL A 131 -4.79 -7.49 15.62
C VAL A 131 -3.72 -6.63 16.29
N PRO A 132 -3.05 -5.69 15.61
CA PRO A 132 -2.05 -4.86 16.25
C PRO A 132 -2.65 -3.91 17.30
N LEU A 133 -3.91 -3.48 17.16
CA LEU A 133 -4.60 -2.68 18.17
C LEU A 133 -4.79 -3.45 19.49
N PHE A 134 -5.15 -4.74 19.41
CA PHE A 134 -5.28 -5.58 20.57
C PHE A 134 -3.94 -5.75 21.31
N PHE A 135 -2.87 -6.06 20.56
CA PHE A 135 -1.55 -6.27 21.17
C PHE A 135 -0.94 -5.00 21.71
N SER A 136 -1.13 -3.83 21.08
CA SER A 136 -0.63 -2.55 21.59
C SER A 136 -1.27 -2.14 22.90
N LYS A 137 -2.47 -2.64 23.23
CA LYS A 137 -3.16 -2.36 24.49
C LYS A 137 -2.62 -3.20 25.66
N TYR A 138 -2.17 -4.44 25.40
CA TYR A 138 -1.78 -5.37 26.45
C TYR A 138 -0.27 -5.46 26.69
N TYR A 139 0.52 -5.10 25.71
CA TYR A 139 1.97 -5.19 25.78
C TYR A 139 2.59 -3.83 25.47
N ALA A 140 3.65 -3.45 26.19
CA ALA A 140 4.41 -2.23 25.98
C ALA A 140 5.86 -2.57 25.62
N GLY A 141 6.49 -1.70 24.81
CA GLY A 141 7.92 -1.82 24.48
C GLY A 141 8.22 -2.64 23.20
N LEU A 142 9.51 -2.91 22.99
CA LEU A 142 10.04 -3.58 21.79
C LEU A 142 9.50 -5.01 21.60
N THR A 143 9.31 -5.75 22.67
CA THR A 143 8.76 -7.11 22.63
C THR A 143 7.33 -7.12 22.09
N ALA A 144 6.52 -6.14 22.49
CA ALA A 144 5.17 -5.96 21.95
C ALA A 144 5.16 -5.69 20.46
N PHE A 145 6.10 -4.86 19.98
CA PHE A 145 6.25 -4.56 18.55
C PHE A 145 6.56 -5.82 17.74
N PHE A 146 7.52 -6.65 18.19
CA PHE A 146 7.88 -7.88 17.47
C PHE A 146 6.75 -8.91 17.48
N ILE A 147 6.09 -9.12 18.61
CA ILE A 147 4.97 -10.07 18.72
C ILE A 147 3.79 -9.61 17.86
N SER A 148 3.43 -8.31 17.94
CA SER A 148 2.33 -7.75 17.15
C SER A 148 2.63 -7.78 15.64
N SER A 149 3.88 -7.56 15.25
CA SER A 149 4.27 -7.61 13.84
C SER A 149 4.24 -9.05 13.30
N LEU A 150 4.73 -10.02 14.07
CA LEU A 150 4.72 -11.43 13.67
C LEU A 150 3.29 -11.97 13.55
N THR A 151 2.46 -11.72 14.55
CA THR A 151 1.05 -12.14 14.54
C THR A 151 0.27 -11.45 13.42
N PHE A 152 0.52 -10.16 13.17
CA PHE A 152 -0.08 -9.44 12.05
C PHE A 152 0.29 -10.08 10.71
N VAL A 153 1.57 -10.40 10.47
CA VAL A 153 2.02 -11.01 9.22
C VAL A 153 1.35 -12.37 9.02
N LEU A 154 1.25 -13.21 10.05
CA LEU A 154 0.60 -14.51 9.96
C LEU A 154 -0.89 -14.36 9.61
N ILE A 155 -1.62 -13.49 10.33
CA ILE A 155 -3.05 -13.26 10.08
C ILE A 155 -3.26 -12.60 8.72
N PHE A 156 -2.36 -11.69 8.30
CA PHE A 156 -2.42 -11.06 6.99
C PHE A 156 -2.26 -12.09 5.85
N ILE A 157 -1.28 -13.00 5.95
CA ILE A 157 -1.12 -14.08 4.96
C ILE A 157 -2.37 -14.95 4.90
N PHE A 158 -2.95 -15.30 6.06
CA PHE A 158 -4.16 -16.07 6.13
C PHE A 158 -5.36 -15.34 5.53
N ALA A 159 -5.54 -14.06 5.86
CA ALA A 159 -6.61 -13.22 5.33
C ALA A 159 -6.49 -13.02 3.80
N VAL A 160 -5.29 -12.81 3.28
CA VAL A 160 -5.04 -12.70 1.83
C VAL A 160 -5.37 -14.03 1.14
N TYR A 161 -4.99 -15.16 1.71
CA TYR A 161 -5.28 -16.47 1.13
C TYR A 161 -6.77 -16.78 1.09
N PHE A 162 -7.52 -16.49 2.18
CA PHE A 162 -8.94 -16.83 2.27
C PHE A 162 -9.87 -15.76 1.67
N ILE A 163 -9.53 -14.49 1.77
CA ILE A 163 -10.39 -13.38 1.32
C ILE A 163 -9.86 -12.75 0.03
N GLY A 164 -8.52 -12.57 -0.07
CA GLY A 164 -7.88 -11.88 -1.18
C GLY A 164 -7.93 -12.66 -2.50
N PHE A 165 -7.67 -13.98 -2.46
CA PHE A 165 -7.60 -14.78 -3.67
C PHE A 165 -8.94 -15.34 -4.12
N THR A 166 -9.19 -15.28 -5.44
CA THR A 166 -10.28 -16.00 -6.09
C THR A 166 -10.00 -17.51 -6.07
N TYR A 167 -11.03 -18.33 -6.19
CA TYR A 167 -10.89 -19.80 -6.22
C TYR A 167 -9.89 -20.29 -7.27
N SER A 168 -9.92 -19.74 -8.47
CA SER A 168 -8.96 -20.05 -9.54
C SER A 168 -7.52 -19.66 -9.22
N GLU A 169 -7.33 -18.57 -8.52
CA GLU A 169 -6.00 -18.08 -8.09
C GLU A 169 -5.43 -18.95 -6.97
N ARG A 170 -6.27 -19.41 -6.03
CA ARG A 170 -5.86 -20.34 -4.97
C ARG A 170 -5.31 -21.65 -5.54
N ILE A 171 -5.98 -22.21 -6.57
CA ILE A 171 -5.50 -23.42 -7.25
C ILE A 171 -4.13 -23.17 -7.88
N LYS A 172 -3.94 -22.05 -8.58
CA LYS A 172 -2.64 -21.71 -9.20
C LYS A 172 -1.53 -21.58 -8.16
N VAL A 173 -1.80 -20.88 -7.05
CA VAL A 173 -0.85 -20.74 -5.94
C VAL A 173 -0.51 -22.09 -5.34
N CYS A 174 -1.48 -22.94 -5.10
CA CYS A 174 -1.28 -24.29 -4.55
C CYS A 174 -0.41 -25.16 -5.47
N VAL A 175 -0.64 -25.09 -6.77
CA VAL A 175 0.17 -25.80 -7.78
C VAL A 175 1.61 -25.28 -7.81
N LEU A 176 1.81 -23.97 -7.77
CA LEU A 176 3.15 -23.36 -7.74
C LEU A 176 3.92 -23.73 -6.48
N VAL A 177 3.28 -23.71 -5.31
CA VAL A 177 3.89 -24.10 -4.04
C VAL A 177 4.29 -25.57 -4.07
N LYS A 178 3.42 -26.48 -4.53
CA LYS A 178 3.74 -27.91 -4.69
C LYS A 178 4.93 -28.13 -5.64
N LYS A 179 4.97 -27.41 -6.77
CA LYS A 179 6.09 -27.49 -7.72
C LYS A 179 7.41 -27.06 -7.09
N ASN A 180 7.43 -25.92 -6.36
CA ASN A 180 8.62 -25.43 -5.72
C ASN A 180 9.10 -26.35 -4.57
N ILE A 181 8.19 -26.90 -3.75
CA ILE A 181 8.52 -27.88 -2.72
C ILE A 181 9.16 -29.12 -3.35
N LYS A 182 8.63 -29.62 -4.47
CA LYS A 182 9.20 -30.78 -5.17
C LYS A 182 10.62 -30.51 -5.69
N ILE A 183 10.89 -29.30 -6.19
CA ILE A 183 12.24 -28.88 -6.65
C ILE A 183 13.20 -28.79 -5.47
N ILE A 184 12.76 -28.25 -4.32
CA ILE A 184 13.58 -28.14 -3.11
C ILE A 184 13.89 -29.53 -2.54
N CYS A 185 12.89 -30.42 -2.45
CA CYS A 185 13.11 -31.80 -2.01
C CYS A 185 14.10 -32.55 -2.92
N GLN A 186 14.04 -32.37 -4.25
CA GLN A 186 14.99 -32.97 -5.17
C GLN A 186 16.43 -32.43 -4.99
N LYS A 187 16.58 -31.15 -4.58
CA LYS A 187 17.91 -30.56 -4.34
C LYS A 187 18.54 -30.96 -3.00
N ILE A 188 17.72 -31.40 -2.03
CA ILE A 188 18.21 -31.85 -0.70
C ILE A 188 18.58 -33.35 -0.73
N THR A 189 18.11 -34.10 -1.71
CA THR A 189 18.35 -35.53 -1.84
C THR A 189 19.56 -35.89 -2.72
N ILE A 190 20.29 -34.86 -3.21
CA ILE A 190 21.59 -34.96 -3.89
C ILE A 190 22.67 -34.37 -2.96
#